data_8247def52a909e6234c2404db74a937f
#
_entry.id   8247def52a909e6234c2404db74a937f
#
_cell.length_a   1.000
_cell.length_b   1.000
_cell.length_c   1.000
_cell.angle_alpha   90.00
_cell.angle_beta   90.00
_cell.angle_gamma   90.00
#
_symmetry.space_group_name_H-M   'P 1'
#
loop_
_entity.id
_entity.type
_entity.pdbx_description
1 polymer ?
#
loop_
_entity_poly.entity_id
_entity_poly.type
_entity_poly.pdbx_seq_one_letter_code
_entity_poly.pdbx_strand_id
1 'polypeptide(L)'
;MFLLISYKYSKLLNIYNHEYLYYNIFDENLKELYNKLIYAYAKGKIMIKCMTGVGRNEYADASRKITVEVKSVNHRYLDVNIKMPKKLNFFESAIRTLLKEYIERGKVDIYITYEDFTENNLSLQYNKALAGEYLKYLNQMAEEFGLENDIRVSTLSRYPEVFAMEEQPVDEDELWSSLEKALRGAFEPFVESRVREGENLKKDLCEKLDNMVSYVDFIEERSPQIIVEYRARLEEKLRELLADNQLDDSRIAQEVTIFADKICVDEETVRLKSHILSMKDSLNAGGSVGRKLDFLAQEMNREANTILSKSNDLKISDTGISLKTDIEKVREQIQNIE
;
A
#
# COMPACT_ATOMS: atom_id res chain seq x y z
N MET A 1 -22.96 3.21 -26.99
CA MET A 1 -22.40 4.22 -26.10
C MET A 1 -21.23 3.68 -25.27
N PHE A 2 -21.29 2.48 -24.68
CA PHE A 2 -20.20 1.85 -23.92
C PHE A 2 -18.94 1.52 -24.76
N LEU A 3 -19.10 1.07 -26.00
CA LEU A 3 -17.97 0.75 -26.91
C LEU A 3 -17.20 1.98 -27.41
N LEU A 4 -17.84 3.13 -27.55
CA LEU A 4 -17.19 4.40 -27.92
C LEU A 4 -16.38 4.99 -26.75
N ILE A 5 -16.80 4.76 -25.53
CA ILE A 5 -16.11 5.17 -24.31
C ILE A 5 -14.84 4.29 -24.14
N SER A 6 -14.96 2.95 -24.30
CA SER A 6 -13.83 2.02 -24.27
C SER A 6 -12.76 2.33 -25.31
N TYR A 7 -13.15 2.65 -26.56
CA TYR A 7 -12.20 3.01 -27.64
C TYR A 7 -11.48 4.36 -27.40
N LYS A 8 -12.17 5.34 -26.83
CA LYS A 8 -11.53 6.61 -26.43
C LYS A 8 -10.54 6.43 -25.26
N TYR A 9 -10.82 5.50 -24.35
CA TYR A 9 -9.96 5.21 -23.20
C TYR A 9 -8.71 4.41 -23.56
N SER A 10 -8.78 3.47 -24.53
CA SER A 10 -7.59 2.75 -25.00
C SER A 10 -6.61 3.67 -25.74
N LYS A 11 -7.14 4.72 -26.40
CA LYS A 11 -6.30 5.75 -27.03
C LYS A 11 -5.62 6.69 -26.01
N LEU A 12 -6.28 6.98 -24.88
CA LEU A 12 -5.71 7.76 -23.77
C LEU A 12 -4.62 6.97 -23.02
N LEU A 13 -4.79 5.67 -22.81
CA LEU A 13 -3.76 4.79 -22.22
C LEU A 13 -2.52 4.63 -23.12
N ASN A 14 -2.69 4.60 -24.44
CA ASN A 14 -1.56 4.57 -25.38
C ASN A 14 -0.79 5.90 -25.45
N ILE A 15 -1.42 7.02 -25.11
CA ILE A 15 -0.75 8.33 -24.99
C ILE A 15 0.18 8.35 -23.76
N TYR A 16 -0.14 7.57 -22.70
CA TYR A 16 0.66 7.51 -21.48
C TYR A 16 2.07 6.89 -21.67
N ASN A 17 2.23 6.02 -22.63
CA ASN A 17 3.53 5.37 -22.91
C ASN A 17 4.52 6.26 -23.73
N HIS A 18 4.12 7.45 -24.15
CA HIS A 18 4.97 8.25 -25.03
C HIS A 18 5.37 9.66 -24.56
N GLU A 19 4.87 10.19 -23.40
CA GLU A 19 5.06 11.63 -23.18
C GLU A 19 5.33 12.07 -21.72
N TYR A 20 6.57 12.00 -21.35
CA TYR A 20 7.15 12.91 -20.33
C TYR A 20 7.21 14.39 -20.83
N LEU A 21 6.84 14.66 -22.07
CA LEU A 21 7.04 15.96 -22.73
C LEU A 21 5.82 16.89 -22.76
N TYR A 22 4.61 16.40 -22.43
CA TYR A 22 3.37 17.20 -22.53
C TYR A 22 2.87 17.79 -21.22
N TYR A 23 3.55 17.56 -20.10
CA TYR A 23 3.10 18.01 -18.78
C TYR A 23 3.07 19.54 -18.57
N ASN A 24 3.66 20.30 -19.47
CA ASN A 24 3.77 21.76 -19.32
C ASN A 24 2.77 22.60 -20.16
N ILE A 25 1.84 21.98 -20.90
CA ILE A 25 0.96 22.71 -21.82
C ILE A 25 -0.54 22.58 -21.50
N PHE A 26 -0.94 21.70 -20.56
CA PHE A 26 -2.36 21.51 -20.25
C PHE A 26 -2.84 22.45 -19.15
N ASP A 27 -3.99 23.12 -19.47
CA ASP A 27 -4.83 23.92 -18.58
C ASP A 27 -5.07 23.21 -17.23
N GLU A 28 -4.97 23.93 -16.12
CA GLU A 28 -5.19 23.40 -14.75
C GLU A 28 -6.55 22.70 -14.60
N ASN A 29 -7.56 23.16 -15.31
CA ASN A 29 -8.89 22.53 -15.35
C ASN A 29 -8.88 21.12 -15.96
N LEU A 30 -8.02 20.87 -16.95
CA LEU A 30 -7.85 19.55 -17.56
C LEU A 30 -7.06 18.60 -16.65
N LYS A 31 -6.08 19.11 -15.89
CA LYS A 31 -5.37 18.33 -14.86
C LYS A 31 -6.31 17.93 -13.74
N GLU A 32 -7.15 18.85 -13.28
CA GLU A 32 -8.14 18.56 -12.23
C GLU A 32 -9.20 17.54 -12.69
N LEU A 33 -9.69 17.68 -13.94
CA LEU A 33 -10.62 16.72 -14.53
C LEU A 33 -9.99 15.34 -14.73
N TYR A 34 -8.73 15.30 -15.13
CA TYR A 34 -7.95 14.06 -15.28
C TYR A 34 -7.72 13.38 -13.93
N ASN A 35 -7.35 14.13 -12.89
CA ASN A 35 -7.16 13.61 -11.54
C ASN A 35 -8.49 13.11 -10.95
N LYS A 36 -9.60 13.83 -11.15
CA LYS A 36 -10.95 13.38 -10.79
C LYS A 36 -11.36 12.10 -11.53
N LEU A 37 -10.98 11.96 -12.80
CA LEU A 37 -11.21 10.74 -13.60
C LEU A 37 -10.38 9.55 -13.13
N ILE A 38 -9.07 9.74 -12.87
CA ILE A 38 -8.20 8.71 -12.29
C ILE A 38 -8.72 8.30 -10.91
N TYR A 39 -9.09 9.25 -10.08
CA TYR A 39 -9.67 9.00 -8.76
C TYR A 39 -10.99 8.25 -8.84
N ALA A 40 -11.89 8.64 -9.74
CA ALA A 40 -13.15 7.94 -10.00
C ALA A 40 -12.92 6.53 -10.56
N TYR A 41 -11.91 6.37 -11.42
CA TYR A 41 -11.51 5.07 -11.98
C TYR A 41 -10.86 4.16 -10.92
N ALA A 42 -9.99 4.73 -10.06
CA ALA A 42 -9.40 4.03 -8.91
C ALA A 42 -10.46 3.68 -7.85
N LYS A 43 -11.46 4.54 -7.63
CA LYS A 43 -12.62 4.27 -6.77
C LYS A 43 -13.55 3.20 -7.37
N GLY A 44 -13.52 3.01 -8.70
CA GLY A 44 -14.24 1.95 -9.44
C GLY A 44 -13.64 0.54 -9.32
N LYS A 45 -12.65 0.28 -8.46
CA LYS A 45 -12.07 -1.04 -8.15
C LYS A 45 -11.34 -1.76 -9.30
N ILE A 46 -10.85 -1.04 -10.33
CA ILE A 46 -10.27 -1.67 -11.52
C ILE A 46 -8.73 -1.68 -11.49
N MET A 47 -8.11 -0.82 -10.69
CA MET A 47 -6.63 -0.72 -10.61
C MET A 47 -6.07 -1.39 -9.37
N ILE A 48 -4.89 -2.01 -9.52
CA ILE A 48 -4.13 -2.53 -8.38
C ILE A 48 -3.51 -1.34 -7.64
N LYS A 49 -3.68 -1.31 -6.33
CA LYS A 49 -3.06 -0.32 -5.44
C LYS A 49 -2.00 -1.00 -4.58
N CYS A 50 -0.83 -0.38 -4.48
CA CYS A 50 0.15 -0.77 -3.49
C CYS A 50 -0.23 -0.19 -2.12
N MET A 51 0.12 -0.87 -1.03
CA MET A 51 -0.11 -0.37 0.34
C MET A 51 0.83 0.76 0.72
N THR A 52 1.98 0.86 0.05
CA THR A 52 2.94 1.95 0.21
C THR A 52 2.52 3.13 -0.65
N GLY A 53 2.70 4.33 -0.13
CA GLY A 53 2.41 5.56 -0.86
C GLY A 53 2.72 6.79 -0.03
N VAL A 54 2.87 7.91 -0.73
CA VAL A 54 3.14 9.22 -0.13
C VAL A 54 2.30 10.29 -0.82
N GLY A 55 1.84 11.25 -0.02
CA GLY A 55 1.16 12.44 -0.53
C GLY A 55 1.50 13.64 0.32
N ARG A 56 1.56 14.81 -0.28
CA ARG A 56 1.79 16.08 0.40
C ARG A 56 0.99 17.17 -0.28
N ASN A 57 0.40 18.03 0.53
CA ASN A 57 -0.22 19.24 0.05
C ASN A 57 0.00 20.38 1.03
N GLU A 58 0.03 21.58 0.49
CA GLU A 58 0.11 22.81 1.23
C GLU A 58 -1.05 23.71 0.80
N TYR A 59 -1.90 24.07 1.75
CA TYR A 59 -2.99 25.02 1.57
C TYR A 59 -2.65 26.29 2.34
N ALA A 60 -2.63 27.41 1.67
CA ALA A 60 -2.42 28.71 2.29
C ALA A 60 -3.50 29.69 1.86
N ASP A 61 -4.02 30.44 2.83
CA ASP A 61 -4.89 31.57 2.60
C ASP A 61 -4.28 32.83 3.28
N ALA A 62 -5.04 33.94 3.31
CA ALA A 62 -4.55 35.18 3.90
C ALA A 62 -4.31 35.10 5.42
N SER A 63 -4.95 34.17 6.11
CA SER A 63 -4.96 34.06 7.57
C SER A 63 -4.17 32.87 8.10
N ARG A 64 -3.95 31.82 7.28
CA ARG A 64 -3.34 30.57 7.76
C ARG A 64 -2.66 29.76 6.65
N LYS A 65 -1.73 28.90 7.08
CA LYS A 65 -1.07 27.91 6.23
C LYS A 65 -1.18 26.54 6.88
N ILE A 66 -1.66 25.55 6.12
CA ILE A 66 -1.82 24.18 6.57
C ILE A 66 -1.02 23.29 5.62
N THR A 67 -0.04 22.56 6.16
CA THR A 67 0.69 21.55 5.38
C THR A 67 0.31 20.17 5.89
N VAL A 68 -0.08 19.29 4.97
CA VAL A 68 -0.44 17.91 5.25
C VAL A 68 0.53 16.99 4.52
N GLU A 69 1.15 16.10 5.25
CA GLU A 69 1.92 14.97 4.69
C GLU A 69 1.27 13.66 5.11
N VAL A 70 1.07 12.75 4.17
CA VAL A 70 0.55 11.41 4.42
C VAL A 70 1.50 10.37 3.87
N LYS A 71 1.77 9.33 4.67
CA LYS A 71 2.62 8.19 4.29
C LYS A 71 1.92 6.91 4.71
N SER A 72 2.00 5.88 3.88
CA SER A 72 1.50 4.56 4.26
C SER A 72 2.54 3.47 4.01
N VAL A 73 2.46 2.42 4.84
CA VAL A 73 3.24 1.20 4.71
C VAL A 73 2.33 -0.01 4.84
N ASN A 74 2.84 -1.18 4.41
CA ASN A 74 2.11 -2.42 4.51
C ASN A 74 1.72 -2.72 5.97
N HIS A 75 0.42 -2.98 6.18
CA HIS A 75 -0.11 -3.45 7.45
C HIS A 75 -1.42 -4.22 7.22
N ARG A 76 -1.67 -5.23 8.06
CA ARG A 76 -2.84 -6.13 7.92
C ARG A 76 -4.18 -5.41 8.07
N TYR A 77 -4.25 -4.41 8.95
CA TYR A 77 -5.44 -3.62 9.26
C TYR A 77 -5.18 -2.16 8.95
N LEU A 78 -6.23 -1.34 8.90
CA LEU A 78 -6.09 0.10 8.85
C LEU A 78 -5.67 0.62 10.24
N ASP A 79 -4.41 1.00 10.37
CA ASP A 79 -3.83 1.64 11.55
C ASP A 79 -3.46 3.08 11.20
N VAL A 80 -4.07 4.05 11.88
CA VAL A 80 -3.93 5.47 11.55
C VAL A 80 -3.34 6.22 12.73
N ASN A 81 -2.19 6.81 12.51
CA ASN A 81 -1.51 7.68 13.46
C ASN A 81 -1.52 9.11 12.92
N ILE A 82 -2.09 10.06 13.67
CA ILE A 82 -2.21 11.46 13.27
C ILE A 82 -1.39 12.29 14.24
N LYS A 83 -0.42 13.03 13.69
CA LYS A 83 0.35 14.02 14.44
C LYS A 83 -0.03 15.42 13.97
N MET A 84 -0.59 16.20 14.89
CA MET A 84 -1.09 17.54 14.62
C MET A 84 -0.96 18.45 15.84
N PRO A 85 -1.00 19.79 15.68
CA PRO A 85 -1.06 20.74 16.76
C PRO A 85 -2.31 20.55 17.64
N LYS A 86 -2.19 20.82 18.94
CA LYS A 86 -3.30 20.68 19.91
C LYS A 86 -4.57 21.41 19.48
N LYS A 87 -4.44 22.54 18.81
CA LYS A 87 -5.55 23.37 18.28
C LYS A 87 -6.43 22.63 17.29
N LEU A 88 -5.96 21.53 16.67
CA LEU A 88 -6.70 20.73 15.67
C LEU A 88 -7.20 19.40 16.23
N ASN A 89 -6.93 19.04 17.50
CA ASN A 89 -7.23 17.72 18.05
C ASN A 89 -8.71 17.33 17.98
N PHE A 90 -9.61 18.30 18.07
CA PHE A 90 -11.07 18.04 17.99
C PHE A 90 -11.51 17.55 16.60
N PHE A 91 -10.72 17.76 15.53
CA PHE A 91 -10.97 17.23 14.20
C PHE A 91 -10.47 15.80 13.96
N GLU A 92 -9.79 15.17 14.91
CA GLU A 92 -9.19 13.84 14.71
C GLU A 92 -10.20 12.81 14.17
N SER A 93 -11.40 12.78 14.72
CA SER A 93 -12.46 11.85 14.28
C SER A 93 -12.90 12.11 12.84
N ALA A 94 -13.04 13.37 12.46
CA ALA A 94 -13.41 13.78 11.11
C ALA A 94 -12.32 13.42 10.09
N ILE A 95 -11.04 13.65 10.44
CA ILE A 95 -9.88 13.26 9.61
C ILE A 95 -9.85 11.74 9.40
N ARG A 96 -10.06 10.94 10.46
CA ARG A 96 -10.13 9.48 10.35
C ARG A 96 -11.27 9.01 9.45
N THR A 97 -12.41 9.69 9.50
CA THR A 97 -13.57 9.37 8.66
C THR A 97 -13.28 9.72 7.20
N LEU A 98 -12.70 10.89 6.95
CA LEU A 98 -12.32 11.32 5.61
C LEU A 98 -11.28 10.37 4.99
N LEU A 99 -10.25 9.94 5.76
CA LEU A 99 -9.22 9.03 5.27
C LEU A 99 -9.80 7.69 4.80
N LYS A 100 -10.83 7.15 5.45
CA LYS A 100 -11.48 5.88 5.07
C LYS A 100 -12.14 5.93 3.68
N GLU A 101 -12.37 7.11 3.12
CA GLU A 101 -12.83 7.23 1.72
C GLU A 101 -11.74 6.86 0.72
N TYR A 102 -10.45 6.94 1.12
CA TYR A 102 -9.27 6.81 0.26
C TYR A 102 -8.49 5.50 0.44
N ILE A 103 -8.57 4.87 1.63
CA ILE A 103 -7.79 3.68 1.97
C ILE A 103 -8.62 2.69 2.82
N GLU A 104 -8.50 1.39 2.50
CA GLU A 104 -9.18 0.31 3.22
C GLU A 104 -8.27 -0.35 4.26
N ARG A 105 -6.95 -0.47 3.98
CA ARG A 105 -5.96 -1.10 4.88
C ARG A 105 -4.57 -0.50 4.71
N GLY A 106 -3.72 -0.72 5.72
CA GLY A 106 -2.36 -0.21 5.78
C GLY A 106 -2.12 0.59 7.07
N LYS A 107 -0.87 0.80 7.43
CA LYS A 107 -0.50 1.74 8.49
C LYS A 107 -0.26 3.10 7.85
N VAL A 108 -1.01 4.11 8.28
CA VAL A 108 -0.99 5.47 7.74
C VAL A 108 -0.53 6.43 8.80
N ASP A 109 0.55 7.15 8.53
CA ASP A 109 1.01 8.27 9.33
C ASP A 109 0.64 9.58 8.62
N ILE A 110 -0.12 10.44 9.30
CA ILE A 110 -0.52 11.77 8.83
C ILE A 110 0.17 12.80 9.71
N TYR A 111 0.89 13.72 9.09
CA TYR A 111 1.55 14.85 9.75
C TYR A 111 0.88 16.14 9.28
N ILE A 112 0.35 16.91 10.22
CA ILE A 112 -0.30 18.19 9.94
C ILE A 112 0.47 19.28 10.67
N THR A 113 0.92 20.29 9.92
CA THR A 113 1.46 21.52 10.47
C THR A 113 0.49 22.67 10.19
N TYR A 114 0.35 23.55 11.15
CA TYR A 114 -0.54 24.72 11.09
C TYR A 114 0.24 25.96 11.48
N GLU A 115 0.25 26.94 10.62
CA GLU A 115 0.81 28.27 10.85
C GLU A 115 -0.33 29.29 10.77
N ASP A 116 -0.44 30.14 11.76
CA ASP A 116 -1.44 31.21 11.86
C ASP A 116 -0.76 32.54 11.52
N PHE A 117 -1.24 33.22 10.51
CA PHE A 117 -0.73 34.53 10.08
C PHE A 117 -1.59 35.68 10.57
N THR A 118 -2.70 35.39 11.26
CA THR A 118 -3.52 36.44 11.85
C THR A 118 -2.75 37.13 12.95
N GLU A 119 -2.45 38.40 12.74
CA GLU A 119 -1.80 39.24 13.73
C GLU A 119 -2.65 39.28 14.99
N ASN A 120 -2.09 38.78 16.09
CA ASN A 120 -2.59 38.95 17.47
C ASN A 120 -4.05 38.57 17.72
N ASN A 121 -4.40 37.29 17.62
CA ASN A 121 -5.65 36.76 18.19
C ASN A 121 -5.67 36.76 19.74
N LEU A 122 -4.72 37.44 20.37
CA LEU A 122 -4.66 37.61 21.82
C LEU A 122 -5.39 38.89 22.20
N SER A 123 -6.57 38.76 22.79
CA SER A 123 -7.24 39.88 23.45
C SER A 123 -6.86 39.92 24.92
N LEU A 124 -6.46 41.11 25.39
CA LEU A 124 -6.23 41.32 26.81
C LEU A 124 -7.58 41.54 27.49
N GLN A 125 -7.98 40.58 28.29
CA GLN A 125 -9.20 40.68 29.10
C GLN A 125 -8.88 41.21 30.50
N TYR A 126 -9.67 42.20 30.94
CA TYR A 126 -9.62 42.72 32.31
C TYR A 126 -10.73 42.10 33.15
N ASN A 127 -10.33 41.30 34.15
CA ASN A 127 -11.26 40.71 35.11
C ASN A 127 -11.60 41.70 36.24
N LYS A 128 -12.58 42.54 36.00
CA LYS A 128 -13.02 43.58 36.94
C LYS A 128 -13.50 42.98 38.29
N ALA A 129 -14.15 41.84 38.25
CA ALA A 129 -14.70 41.21 39.48
C ALA A 129 -13.55 40.76 40.37
N LEU A 130 -12.58 40.06 39.83
CA LEU A 130 -11.44 39.55 40.58
C LEU A 130 -10.55 40.69 41.07
N ALA A 131 -10.31 41.73 40.29
CA ALA A 131 -9.56 42.92 40.72
C ALA A 131 -10.25 43.62 41.85
N GLY A 132 -11.60 43.68 41.88
CA GLY A 132 -12.39 44.22 42.98
C GLY A 132 -12.26 43.39 44.28
N GLU A 133 -12.21 42.07 44.18
CA GLU A 133 -11.96 41.19 45.32
C GLU A 133 -10.57 41.39 45.92
N TYR A 134 -9.54 41.42 45.08
CA TYR A 134 -8.18 41.72 45.53
C TYR A 134 -8.14 43.05 46.30
N LEU A 135 -8.74 44.08 45.75
CA LEU A 135 -8.74 45.41 46.36
C LEU A 135 -9.46 45.42 47.69
N LYS A 136 -10.60 44.70 47.82
CA LYS A 136 -11.34 44.54 49.05
C LYS A 136 -10.52 43.85 50.15
N TYR A 137 -9.88 42.73 49.83
CA TYR A 137 -9.11 41.98 50.81
C TYR A 137 -7.81 42.72 51.23
N LEU A 138 -7.18 43.41 50.32
CA LEU A 138 -5.99 44.20 50.61
C LEU A 138 -6.29 45.41 51.51
N ASN A 139 -7.45 46.07 51.30
CA ASN A 139 -7.93 47.11 52.21
C ASN A 139 -8.26 46.53 53.61
N GLN A 140 -8.92 45.37 53.68
CA GLN A 140 -9.22 44.70 54.94
C GLN A 140 -7.92 44.30 55.68
N MET A 141 -6.91 43.79 55.00
CA MET A 141 -5.63 43.48 55.61
C MET A 141 -4.91 44.74 56.13
N ALA A 142 -4.96 45.87 55.40
CA ALA A 142 -4.37 47.12 55.83
C ALA A 142 -5.01 47.63 57.13
N GLU A 143 -6.38 47.55 57.21
CA GLU A 143 -7.13 47.92 58.43
C GLU A 143 -6.85 46.97 59.58
N GLU A 144 -6.88 45.67 59.37
CA GLU A 144 -6.75 44.62 60.40
C GLU A 144 -5.34 44.62 61.04
N PHE A 145 -4.32 44.87 60.28
CA PHE A 145 -2.91 44.84 60.74
C PHE A 145 -2.31 46.23 60.95
N GLY A 146 -3.07 47.30 60.71
CA GLY A 146 -2.55 48.67 60.85
C GLY A 146 -1.46 49.04 59.88
N LEU A 147 -1.52 48.46 58.65
CA LEU A 147 -0.52 48.68 57.58
C LEU A 147 -0.95 49.82 56.67
N GLU A 148 0.04 50.54 56.13
CA GLU A 148 -0.23 51.52 55.10
C GLU A 148 -0.58 50.82 53.78
N ASN A 149 -1.70 51.20 53.16
CA ASN A 149 -2.09 50.65 51.88
C ASN A 149 -1.41 51.42 50.75
N ASP A 150 -0.42 50.77 50.10
CA ASP A 150 0.36 51.34 49.03
C ASP A 150 -0.06 50.81 47.63
N ILE A 151 -1.30 50.26 47.52
CA ILE A 151 -1.78 49.65 46.26
C ILE A 151 -1.83 50.70 45.16
N ARG A 152 -1.08 50.40 44.10
CA ARG A 152 -1.10 51.15 42.84
C ARG A 152 -1.71 50.30 41.71
N VAL A 153 -2.22 50.95 40.66
CA VAL A 153 -2.70 50.24 39.48
C VAL A 153 -1.66 49.27 38.91
N SER A 154 -0.38 49.65 38.96
CA SER A 154 0.72 48.77 38.52
C SER A 154 0.93 47.53 39.40
N THR A 155 0.54 47.57 40.67
CA THR A 155 0.57 46.44 41.61
C THR A 155 -0.63 45.54 41.35
N LEU A 156 -1.84 46.13 41.31
CA LEU A 156 -3.09 45.41 41.10
C LEU A 156 -3.08 44.69 39.74
N SER A 157 -2.52 45.29 38.69
CA SER A 157 -2.43 44.71 37.37
C SER A 157 -1.55 43.47 37.28
N ARG A 158 -0.66 43.22 38.26
CA ARG A 158 0.25 42.06 38.31
C ARG A 158 -0.32 40.88 39.09
N TYR A 159 -1.43 41.07 39.81
CA TYR A 159 -2.05 39.91 40.47
C TYR A 159 -2.56 38.90 39.49
N PRO A 160 -2.48 37.62 39.83
CA PRO A 160 -2.91 36.53 38.94
C PRO A 160 -4.35 36.75 38.41
N GLU A 161 -4.53 36.54 37.12
CA GLU A 161 -5.83 36.54 36.43
C GLU A 161 -6.59 37.91 36.44
N VAL A 162 -5.98 38.98 36.96
CA VAL A 162 -6.54 40.34 36.82
C VAL A 162 -6.50 40.79 35.36
N PHE A 163 -5.42 40.44 34.64
CA PHE A 163 -5.36 40.48 33.19
C PHE A 163 -5.04 39.09 32.67
N ALA A 164 -5.91 38.58 31.80
CA ALA A 164 -5.72 37.35 31.10
C ALA A 164 -5.59 37.63 29.58
N MET A 165 -4.65 36.96 28.95
CA MET A 165 -4.64 36.90 27.48
C MET A 165 -5.53 35.76 27.04
N GLU A 166 -6.64 36.08 26.40
CA GLU A 166 -7.54 35.08 25.80
C GLU A 166 -7.34 35.05 24.31
N GLU A 167 -7.18 33.82 23.79
CA GLU A 167 -7.26 33.58 22.36
C GLU A 167 -8.70 33.80 21.89
N GLN A 168 -8.88 34.54 20.81
CA GLN A 168 -10.22 34.67 20.20
C GLN A 168 -10.70 33.30 19.72
N PRO A 169 -12.00 33.00 19.93
CA PRO A 169 -12.57 31.74 19.42
C PRO A 169 -12.40 31.68 17.91
N VAL A 170 -11.75 30.64 17.44
CA VAL A 170 -11.60 30.35 16.01
C VAL A 170 -12.93 29.79 15.52
N ASP A 171 -13.39 30.22 14.36
CA ASP A 171 -14.53 29.61 13.68
C ASP A 171 -14.13 28.16 13.27
N GLU A 172 -14.75 27.19 13.96
CA GLU A 172 -14.44 25.76 13.76
C GLU A 172 -14.82 25.30 12.35
N ASP A 173 -15.94 25.81 11.80
CA ASP A 173 -16.43 25.42 10.48
C ASP A 173 -15.49 25.94 9.37
N GLU A 174 -15.02 27.18 9.50
CA GLU A 174 -14.06 27.78 8.57
C GLU A 174 -12.70 27.05 8.64
N LEU A 175 -12.23 26.73 9.86
CA LEU A 175 -10.99 26.02 10.07
C LEU A 175 -11.08 24.59 9.51
N TRP A 176 -12.22 23.90 9.71
CA TRP A 176 -12.45 22.59 9.11
C TRP A 176 -12.47 22.66 7.58
N SER A 177 -13.14 23.63 6.99
CA SER A 177 -13.17 23.80 5.53
C SER A 177 -11.76 23.95 4.93
N SER A 178 -10.90 24.74 5.58
CA SER A 178 -9.49 24.92 5.16
C SER A 178 -8.66 23.64 5.34
N LEU A 179 -8.84 22.96 6.49
CA LEU A 179 -8.17 21.70 6.79
C LEU A 179 -8.63 20.58 5.84
N GLU A 180 -9.92 20.47 5.54
CA GLU A 180 -10.45 19.47 4.61
C GLU A 180 -9.89 19.65 3.20
N LYS A 181 -9.76 20.88 2.72
CA LYS A 181 -9.12 21.17 1.42
C LYS A 181 -7.67 20.72 1.41
N ALA A 182 -6.91 21.01 2.47
CA ALA A 182 -5.52 20.58 2.59
C ALA A 182 -5.41 19.04 2.64
N LEU A 183 -6.29 18.35 3.38
CA LEU A 183 -6.34 16.90 3.49
C LEU A 183 -6.67 16.24 2.16
N ARG A 184 -7.74 16.68 1.48
CA ARG A 184 -8.12 16.13 0.17
C ARG A 184 -7.00 16.35 -0.86
N GLY A 185 -6.40 17.54 -0.86
CA GLY A 185 -5.26 17.85 -1.71
C GLY A 185 -4.02 16.97 -1.45
N ALA A 186 -3.84 16.44 -0.23
CA ALA A 186 -2.77 15.49 0.09
C ALA A 186 -3.17 14.04 -0.20
N PHE A 187 -4.45 13.67 -0.01
CA PHE A 187 -4.92 12.31 -0.23
C PHE A 187 -5.04 11.95 -1.72
N GLU A 188 -5.32 12.90 -2.60
CA GLU A 188 -5.34 12.65 -4.04
C GLU A 188 -3.98 12.18 -4.58
N PRO A 189 -2.86 12.93 -4.44
CA PRO A 189 -1.55 12.47 -4.88
C PRO A 189 -1.07 11.23 -4.11
N PHE A 190 -1.51 11.03 -2.86
CA PHE A 190 -1.26 9.80 -2.12
C PHE A 190 -1.87 8.57 -2.81
N VAL A 191 -3.15 8.64 -3.24
CA VAL A 191 -3.80 7.55 -4.01
C VAL A 191 -3.13 7.36 -5.36
N GLU A 192 -2.79 8.43 -6.07
CA GLU A 192 -2.06 8.35 -7.35
C GLU A 192 -0.70 7.66 -7.21
N SER A 193 0.05 7.97 -6.14
CA SER A 193 1.32 7.30 -5.82
C SER A 193 1.12 5.79 -5.63
N ARG A 194 0.08 5.37 -4.90
CA ARG A 194 -0.24 3.97 -4.65
C ARG A 194 -0.68 3.22 -5.91
N VAL A 195 -1.44 3.86 -6.78
CA VAL A 195 -1.85 3.30 -8.08
C VAL A 195 -0.63 3.12 -8.99
N ARG A 196 0.21 4.14 -9.11
CA ARG A 196 1.42 4.06 -9.94
C ARG A 196 2.37 2.95 -9.47
N GLU A 197 2.57 2.83 -8.17
CA GLU A 197 3.40 1.78 -7.59
C GLU A 197 2.76 0.39 -7.76
N GLY A 198 1.44 0.29 -7.64
CA GLY A 198 0.67 -0.92 -7.90
C GLY A 198 0.79 -1.42 -9.34
N GLU A 199 0.75 -0.53 -10.32
CA GLU A 199 0.93 -0.89 -11.73
C GLU A 199 2.38 -1.34 -12.03
N ASN A 200 3.38 -0.71 -11.44
CA ASN A 200 4.78 -1.16 -11.55
C ASN A 200 4.95 -2.56 -10.94
N LEU A 201 4.37 -2.79 -9.77
CA LEU A 201 4.39 -4.09 -9.10
C LEU A 201 3.68 -5.16 -9.92
N LYS A 202 2.53 -4.85 -10.51
CA LYS A 202 1.80 -5.73 -11.44
C LYS A 202 2.67 -6.16 -12.62
N LYS A 203 3.39 -5.22 -13.23
CA LYS A 203 4.28 -5.52 -14.36
C LYS A 203 5.39 -6.48 -13.97
N ASP A 204 6.08 -6.21 -12.85
CA ASP A 204 7.14 -7.08 -12.33
C ASP A 204 6.62 -8.49 -11.97
N LEU A 205 5.43 -8.56 -11.37
CA LEU A 205 4.77 -9.85 -11.08
C LEU A 205 4.44 -10.62 -12.37
N CYS A 206 3.91 -9.96 -13.39
CA CYS A 206 3.61 -10.61 -14.67
C CYS A 206 4.89 -11.15 -15.35
N GLU A 207 5.99 -10.39 -15.33
CA GLU A 207 7.28 -10.84 -15.87
C GLU A 207 7.80 -12.08 -15.14
N LYS A 208 7.70 -12.13 -13.80
CA LYS A 208 8.07 -13.32 -13.01
C LYS A 208 7.19 -14.53 -13.32
N LEU A 209 5.87 -14.32 -13.48
CA LEU A 209 4.93 -15.37 -13.84
C LEU A 209 5.21 -15.91 -15.26
N ASP A 210 5.66 -15.06 -16.21
CA ASP A 210 6.11 -15.51 -17.53
C ASP A 210 7.34 -16.38 -17.45
N ASN A 211 8.33 -16.01 -16.62
CA ASN A 211 9.52 -16.82 -16.39
C ASN A 211 9.16 -18.20 -15.78
N MET A 212 8.19 -18.26 -14.86
CA MET A 212 7.74 -19.52 -14.26
C MET A 212 7.12 -20.45 -15.31
N VAL A 213 6.38 -19.92 -16.31
CA VAL A 213 5.87 -20.74 -17.42
C VAL A 213 7.02 -21.40 -18.16
N SER A 214 8.12 -20.68 -18.42
CA SER A 214 9.29 -21.23 -19.11
C SER A 214 9.96 -22.36 -18.29
N TYR A 215 9.96 -22.26 -16.96
CA TYR A 215 10.46 -23.36 -16.11
C TYR A 215 9.57 -24.59 -16.20
N VAL A 216 8.25 -24.40 -16.20
CA VAL A 216 7.29 -25.52 -16.32
C VAL A 216 7.42 -26.19 -17.69
N ASP A 217 7.53 -25.41 -18.77
CA ASP A 217 7.72 -25.92 -20.13
C ASP A 217 9.00 -26.77 -20.23
N PHE A 218 10.11 -26.29 -19.62
CA PHE A 218 11.34 -27.07 -19.56
C PHE A 218 11.17 -28.39 -18.80
N ILE A 219 10.45 -28.40 -17.68
CA ILE A 219 10.19 -29.63 -16.91
C ILE A 219 9.37 -30.62 -17.73
N GLU A 220 8.34 -30.18 -18.45
CA GLU A 220 7.51 -31.02 -19.33
C GLU A 220 8.32 -31.59 -20.50
N GLU A 221 9.21 -30.82 -21.09
CA GLU A 221 10.08 -31.30 -22.18
C GLU A 221 11.14 -32.31 -21.68
N ARG A 222 11.69 -32.09 -20.49
CA ARG A 222 12.76 -32.92 -19.91
C ARG A 222 12.24 -34.26 -19.36
N SER A 223 11.05 -34.29 -18.78
CA SER A 223 10.49 -35.48 -18.09
C SER A 223 10.46 -36.73 -18.96
N PRO A 224 9.99 -36.73 -20.22
CA PRO A 224 10.02 -37.93 -21.08
C PRO A 224 11.45 -38.40 -21.42
N GLN A 225 12.41 -37.48 -21.53
CA GLN A 225 13.80 -37.80 -21.84
C GLN A 225 14.44 -38.62 -20.72
N ILE A 226 14.12 -38.35 -19.46
CA ILE A 226 14.62 -39.06 -18.30
C ILE A 226 14.21 -40.55 -18.34
N ILE A 227 12.98 -40.84 -18.78
CA ILE A 227 12.48 -42.20 -18.89
C ILE A 227 13.29 -42.97 -19.95
N VAL A 228 13.60 -42.35 -21.10
CA VAL A 228 14.40 -42.92 -22.15
C VAL A 228 15.85 -43.19 -21.66
N GLU A 229 16.44 -42.19 -21.00
CA GLU A 229 17.79 -42.31 -20.43
C GLU A 229 17.87 -43.37 -19.33
N TYR A 230 16.82 -43.51 -18.50
CA TYR A 230 16.72 -44.51 -17.47
C TYR A 230 16.67 -45.92 -18.08
N ARG A 231 15.85 -46.14 -19.10
CA ARG A 231 15.74 -47.38 -19.84
C ARG A 231 17.10 -47.78 -20.41
N ALA A 232 17.79 -46.90 -21.11
CA ALA A 232 19.09 -47.15 -21.73
C ALA A 232 20.15 -47.56 -20.68
N ARG A 233 20.20 -46.86 -19.56
CA ARG A 233 21.09 -47.17 -18.44
C ARG A 233 20.79 -48.54 -17.80
N LEU A 234 19.50 -48.86 -17.68
CA LEU A 234 19.09 -50.14 -17.13
C LEU A 234 19.50 -51.31 -18.04
N GLU A 235 19.27 -51.17 -19.35
CA GLU A 235 19.66 -52.16 -20.35
C GLU A 235 21.19 -52.39 -20.37
N GLU A 236 21.99 -51.30 -20.32
CA GLU A 236 23.44 -51.34 -20.26
C GLU A 236 23.94 -52.07 -19.01
N LYS A 237 23.39 -51.71 -17.86
CA LYS A 237 23.78 -52.34 -16.58
C LYS A 237 23.41 -53.81 -16.52
N LEU A 238 22.28 -54.20 -17.09
CA LEU A 238 21.88 -55.60 -17.19
C LEU A 238 22.81 -56.41 -18.13
N ARG A 239 23.25 -55.85 -19.26
CA ARG A 239 24.24 -56.49 -20.15
C ARG A 239 25.58 -56.74 -19.42
N GLU A 240 26.05 -55.77 -18.65
CA GLU A 240 27.28 -55.93 -17.84
C GLU A 240 27.16 -57.04 -16.80
N LEU A 241 25.98 -57.19 -16.16
CA LEU A 241 25.75 -58.12 -15.07
C LEU A 241 25.46 -59.56 -15.52
N LEU A 242 24.75 -59.72 -16.65
CA LEU A 242 24.21 -61.00 -17.11
C LEU A 242 25.09 -61.70 -18.14
N ALA A 243 26.20 -61.11 -18.56
CA ALA A 243 27.13 -61.62 -19.58
C ALA A 243 26.40 -62.10 -20.85
N ASP A 244 26.19 -63.39 -21.07
CA ASP A 244 25.55 -63.95 -22.29
C ASP A 244 24.10 -64.42 -22.09
N ASN A 245 23.46 -64.13 -20.95
CA ASN A 245 22.05 -64.49 -20.75
C ASN A 245 21.11 -63.48 -21.44
N GLN A 246 20.00 -64.07 -22.04
CA GLN A 246 19.01 -63.22 -22.70
C GLN A 246 18.36 -62.23 -21.73
N LEU A 247 18.34 -60.97 -22.14
CA LEU A 247 17.59 -59.92 -21.47
C LEU A 247 16.09 -60.22 -21.59
N ASP A 248 15.40 -60.17 -20.45
CA ASP A 248 13.93 -60.25 -20.42
C ASP A 248 13.31 -58.86 -20.64
N ASP A 249 12.98 -58.54 -21.86
CA ASP A 249 12.40 -57.23 -22.23
C ASP A 249 11.12 -56.93 -21.47
N SER A 250 10.33 -57.91 -21.06
CA SER A 250 9.10 -57.76 -20.29
C SER A 250 9.42 -57.21 -18.88
N ARG A 251 10.46 -57.68 -18.25
CA ARG A 251 10.88 -57.18 -16.93
C ARG A 251 11.45 -55.76 -17.00
N ILE A 252 12.19 -55.46 -18.06
CA ILE A 252 12.73 -54.11 -18.30
C ILE A 252 11.56 -53.13 -18.49
N ALA A 253 10.59 -53.49 -19.32
CA ALA A 253 9.40 -52.67 -19.58
C ALA A 253 8.58 -52.42 -18.29
N GLN A 254 8.43 -53.45 -17.44
CA GLN A 254 7.74 -53.34 -16.17
C GLN A 254 8.44 -52.35 -15.21
N GLU A 255 9.77 -52.47 -15.07
CA GLU A 255 10.56 -51.59 -14.22
C GLU A 255 10.57 -50.14 -14.70
N VAL A 256 10.67 -49.95 -16.02
CA VAL A 256 10.58 -48.60 -16.65
C VAL A 256 9.18 -47.98 -16.42
N THR A 257 8.12 -48.76 -16.47
CA THR A 257 6.75 -48.27 -16.17
C THR A 257 6.63 -47.84 -14.72
N ILE A 258 7.10 -48.64 -13.77
CA ILE A 258 7.09 -48.27 -12.34
C ILE A 258 7.91 -47.01 -12.08
N PHE A 259 9.07 -46.89 -12.73
CA PHE A 259 9.90 -45.68 -12.64
C PHE A 259 9.20 -44.47 -13.22
N ALA A 260 8.56 -44.57 -14.40
CA ALA A 260 7.83 -43.52 -15.07
C ALA A 260 6.66 -42.98 -14.21
N ASP A 261 5.87 -43.90 -13.60
CA ASP A 261 4.79 -43.53 -12.69
C ASP A 261 5.30 -42.74 -11.47
N LYS A 262 6.47 -43.17 -10.92
CA LYS A 262 7.05 -42.54 -9.74
C LYS A 262 7.50 -41.10 -10.01
N ILE A 263 8.06 -40.81 -11.19
CA ILE A 263 8.56 -39.47 -11.56
C ILE A 263 7.54 -38.62 -12.34
N CYS A 264 6.36 -39.15 -12.59
CA CYS A 264 5.33 -38.42 -13.33
C CYS A 264 4.93 -37.13 -12.62
N VAL A 265 5.04 -36.00 -13.32
CA VAL A 265 4.75 -34.64 -12.83
C VAL A 265 3.69 -33.91 -13.66
N ASP A 266 3.00 -34.63 -14.55
CA ASP A 266 2.07 -34.07 -15.53
C ASP A 266 0.91 -33.34 -14.85
N GLU A 267 0.39 -33.86 -13.77
CA GLU A 267 -0.70 -33.24 -13.03
C GLU A 267 -0.24 -31.94 -12.36
N GLU A 268 0.93 -31.95 -11.75
CA GLU A 268 1.52 -30.79 -11.09
C GLU A 268 1.85 -29.66 -12.08
N THR A 269 2.38 -29.99 -13.26
CA THR A 269 2.68 -28.99 -14.29
C THR A 269 1.41 -28.35 -14.87
N VAL A 270 0.37 -29.13 -15.13
CA VAL A 270 -0.94 -28.64 -15.59
C VAL A 270 -1.59 -27.73 -14.53
N ARG A 271 -1.59 -28.16 -13.28
CA ARG A 271 -2.12 -27.34 -12.16
C ARG A 271 -1.33 -26.04 -12.00
N LEU A 272 -0.02 -26.11 -12.04
CA LEU A 272 0.86 -24.95 -11.90
C LEU A 272 0.61 -23.92 -13.01
N LYS A 273 0.49 -24.34 -14.27
CA LYS A 273 0.11 -23.47 -15.40
C LYS A 273 -1.26 -22.83 -15.18
N SER A 274 -2.24 -23.60 -14.69
CA SER A 274 -3.58 -23.09 -14.36
C SER A 274 -3.53 -22.01 -13.27
N HIS A 275 -2.76 -22.24 -12.21
CA HIS A 275 -2.60 -21.26 -11.12
C HIS A 275 -1.88 -19.99 -11.59
N ILE A 276 -0.83 -20.10 -12.42
CA ILE A 276 -0.13 -18.97 -13.03
C ILE A 276 -1.12 -18.13 -13.87
N LEU A 277 -1.92 -18.77 -14.73
CA LEU A 277 -2.92 -18.09 -15.54
C LEU A 277 -3.95 -17.37 -14.66
N SER A 278 -4.50 -18.07 -13.66
CA SER A 278 -5.48 -17.51 -12.72
C SER A 278 -4.93 -16.32 -11.94
N MET A 279 -3.64 -16.33 -11.62
CA MET A 279 -2.94 -15.22 -10.96
C MET A 279 -2.83 -14.02 -11.91
N LYS A 280 -2.42 -14.22 -13.17
CA LYS A 280 -2.38 -13.17 -14.19
C LYS A 280 -3.75 -12.54 -14.45
N ASP A 281 -4.79 -13.37 -14.54
CA ASP A 281 -6.17 -12.91 -14.72
C ASP A 281 -6.62 -12.06 -13.54
N SER A 282 -6.27 -12.47 -12.31
CA SER A 282 -6.61 -11.72 -11.10
C SER A 282 -5.88 -10.37 -11.04
N LEU A 283 -4.60 -10.34 -11.42
CA LEU A 283 -3.82 -9.10 -11.54
C LEU A 283 -4.39 -8.16 -12.62
N ASN A 284 -4.92 -8.71 -13.71
CA ASN A 284 -5.54 -7.92 -14.78
C ASN A 284 -6.92 -7.41 -14.40
N ALA A 285 -7.69 -8.17 -13.64
CA ALA A 285 -9.00 -7.76 -13.16
C ALA A 285 -8.91 -6.61 -12.14
N GLY A 286 -7.79 -6.52 -11.40
CA GLY A 286 -7.57 -5.49 -10.38
C GLY A 286 -8.51 -5.59 -9.18
N GLY A 287 -8.53 -4.54 -8.37
CA GLY A 287 -9.31 -4.47 -7.13
C GLY A 287 -8.64 -5.18 -5.95
N SER A 288 -9.41 -5.49 -4.91
CA SER A 288 -8.91 -6.11 -3.67
C SER A 288 -8.61 -7.61 -3.89
N VAL A 289 -7.54 -7.90 -4.62
CA VAL A 289 -7.17 -9.28 -5.03
C VAL A 289 -6.11 -9.93 -4.16
N GLY A 290 -5.49 -9.21 -3.23
CA GLY A 290 -4.33 -9.68 -2.46
C GLY A 290 -4.52 -11.04 -1.78
N ARG A 291 -5.68 -11.33 -1.18
CA ARG A 291 -5.97 -12.63 -0.54
C ARG A 291 -6.04 -13.78 -1.55
N LYS A 292 -6.63 -13.53 -2.71
CA LYS A 292 -6.74 -14.52 -3.79
C LYS A 292 -5.36 -14.84 -4.36
N LEU A 293 -4.52 -13.81 -4.54
CA LEU A 293 -3.16 -13.96 -5.03
C LEU A 293 -2.29 -14.75 -4.03
N ASP A 294 -2.40 -14.47 -2.72
CA ASP A 294 -1.66 -15.22 -1.68
C ASP A 294 -2.07 -16.70 -1.66
N PHE A 295 -3.36 -17.01 -1.79
CA PHE A 295 -3.84 -18.38 -1.92
C PHE A 295 -3.26 -19.08 -3.15
N LEU A 296 -3.29 -18.43 -4.32
CA LEU A 296 -2.71 -18.99 -5.54
C LEU A 296 -1.20 -19.24 -5.42
N ALA A 297 -0.46 -18.32 -4.78
CA ALA A 297 0.97 -18.49 -4.53
C ALA A 297 1.25 -19.69 -3.61
N GLN A 298 0.40 -19.95 -2.61
CA GLN A 298 0.51 -21.13 -1.74
C GLN A 298 0.26 -22.43 -2.52
N GLU A 299 -0.75 -22.49 -3.40
CA GLU A 299 -1.00 -23.66 -4.25
C GLU A 299 0.16 -23.88 -5.23
N MET A 300 0.68 -22.81 -5.87
CA MET A 300 1.84 -22.91 -6.73
C MET A 300 3.07 -23.48 -5.99
N ASN A 301 3.32 -23.05 -4.76
CA ASN A 301 4.41 -23.56 -3.92
C ASN A 301 4.20 -25.04 -3.58
N ARG A 302 2.96 -25.47 -3.38
CA ARG A 302 2.62 -26.89 -3.14
C ARG A 302 2.94 -27.74 -4.36
N GLU A 303 2.52 -27.33 -5.57
CA GLU A 303 2.83 -28.06 -6.80
C GLU A 303 4.35 -28.10 -7.07
N ALA A 304 5.06 -26.99 -6.88
CA ALA A 304 6.51 -26.95 -7.02
C ALA A 304 7.24 -27.90 -6.04
N ASN A 305 6.77 -28.01 -4.78
CA ASN A 305 7.31 -28.96 -3.81
C ASN A 305 7.09 -30.42 -4.25
N THR A 306 5.91 -30.72 -4.83
CA THR A 306 5.60 -32.06 -5.32
C THR A 306 6.49 -32.42 -6.51
N ILE A 307 6.70 -31.50 -7.46
CA ILE A 307 7.64 -31.68 -8.58
C ILE A 307 9.05 -31.99 -8.05
N LEU A 308 9.54 -31.20 -7.10
CA LEU A 308 10.85 -31.41 -6.48
C LEU A 308 10.96 -32.76 -5.77
N SER A 309 9.91 -33.21 -5.08
CA SER A 309 9.89 -34.50 -4.37
C SER A 309 9.90 -35.71 -5.30
N LYS A 310 9.30 -35.59 -6.49
CA LYS A 310 9.27 -36.60 -7.54
C LYS A 310 10.51 -36.58 -8.44
N SER A 311 11.27 -35.47 -8.42
CA SER A 311 12.43 -35.29 -9.29
C SER A 311 13.56 -36.23 -8.95
N ASN A 312 14.09 -36.89 -9.99
CA ASN A 312 15.28 -37.76 -9.93
C ASN A 312 16.36 -37.31 -10.93
N ASP A 313 16.21 -36.11 -11.48
CA ASP A 313 17.11 -35.48 -12.46
C ASP A 313 17.60 -34.14 -11.90
N LEU A 314 18.93 -33.90 -12.00
CA LEU A 314 19.55 -32.70 -11.45
C LEU A 314 19.01 -31.42 -12.12
N LYS A 315 18.76 -31.44 -13.45
CA LYS A 315 18.28 -30.30 -14.19
C LYS A 315 16.86 -29.92 -13.78
N ILE A 316 15.97 -30.93 -13.58
CA ILE A 316 14.63 -30.68 -13.07
C ILE A 316 14.69 -30.15 -11.63
N SER A 317 15.58 -30.69 -10.78
CA SER A 317 15.74 -30.22 -9.40
C SER A 317 16.19 -28.74 -9.36
N ASP A 318 17.18 -28.36 -10.15
CA ASP A 318 17.70 -26.99 -10.23
C ASP A 318 16.62 -26.02 -10.74
N THR A 319 15.87 -26.44 -11.78
CA THR A 319 14.75 -25.67 -12.32
C THR A 319 13.61 -25.53 -11.29
N GLY A 320 13.30 -26.61 -10.58
CA GLY A 320 12.29 -26.61 -9.51
C GLY A 320 12.66 -25.71 -8.33
N ILE A 321 13.93 -25.65 -7.96
CA ILE A 321 14.44 -24.72 -6.94
C ILE A 321 14.29 -23.27 -7.40
N SER A 322 14.63 -23.00 -8.68
CA SER A 322 14.47 -21.66 -9.27
C SER A 322 13.01 -21.22 -9.30
N LEU A 323 12.13 -22.13 -9.74
CA LEU A 323 10.67 -21.94 -9.74
C LEU A 323 10.15 -21.62 -8.33
N LYS A 324 10.54 -22.39 -7.33
CA LYS A 324 10.14 -22.17 -5.92
C LYS A 324 10.64 -20.82 -5.39
N THR A 325 11.87 -20.45 -5.73
CA THR A 325 12.45 -19.15 -5.35
C THR A 325 11.66 -17.99 -5.93
N ASP A 326 11.23 -18.10 -7.19
CA ASP A 326 10.44 -17.04 -7.81
C ASP A 326 8.99 -17.00 -7.29
N ILE A 327 8.41 -18.15 -6.94
CA ILE A 327 7.11 -18.21 -6.25
C ILE A 327 7.16 -17.45 -4.90
N GLU A 328 8.20 -17.65 -4.10
CA GLU A 328 8.35 -16.94 -2.82
C GLU A 328 8.56 -15.42 -3.03
N LYS A 329 9.36 -15.01 -4.01
CA LYS A 329 9.49 -13.58 -4.36
C LYS A 329 8.14 -12.96 -4.76
N VAL A 330 7.35 -13.67 -5.58
CA VAL A 330 6.00 -13.24 -5.96
C VAL A 330 5.11 -13.13 -4.73
N ARG A 331 5.17 -14.11 -3.82
CA ARG A 331 4.39 -14.11 -2.59
C ARG A 331 4.72 -12.93 -1.67
N GLU A 332 5.99 -12.58 -1.51
CA GLU A 332 6.42 -11.41 -0.74
C GLU A 332 5.88 -10.10 -1.36
N GLN A 333 5.93 -9.98 -2.68
CA GLN A 333 5.43 -8.79 -3.36
C GLN A 333 3.91 -8.64 -3.30
N ILE A 334 3.16 -9.75 -3.39
CA ILE A 334 1.69 -9.77 -3.27
C ILE A 334 1.24 -9.21 -1.92
N GLN A 335 2.02 -9.35 -0.85
CA GLN A 335 1.70 -8.80 0.46
C GLN A 335 1.58 -7.27 0.45
N ASN A 336 2.13 -6.58 -0.54
CA ASN A 336 2.04 -5.14 -0.71
C ASN A 336 0.83 -4.70 -1.55
N ILE A 337 0.01 -5.62 -2.05
CA ILE A 337 -1.20 -5.34 -2.84
C ILE A 337 -2.41 -5.21 -1.91
N GLU A 338 -3.15 -4.10 -2.10
CA GLU A 338 -4.43 -3.87 -1.42
C GLU A 338 -5.59 -4.49 -2.19
#